data_5debc53fa74db699e21cf4f04e639f0e
#
_entry.id   5debc53fa74db699e21cf4f04e639f0e
#
_cell.length_a   1.000
_cell.length_b   1.000
_cell.length_c   1.000
_cell.angle_alpha   90.00
_cell.angle_beta   90.00
_cell.angle_gamma   90.00
#
_symmetry.space_group_name_H-M   'P 1'
#
loop_
_entity.id
_entity.type
_entity.pdbx_description
1 polymer ?
#
loop_
_entity_poly.entity_id
_entity_poly.type
_entity_poly.pdbx_seq_one_letter_code
_entity_poly.pdbx_strand_id
1 'polypeptide(L)' 'MYEMEFVAGHVEVYLDGAFCFSADTRGEAEREIAEMTA' A
#
# COMPACT_ATOMS: atom_id res chain seq x y z
N MET A 1 -2.58 4.06 10.72
CA MET A 1 -2.13 4.89 9.59
C MET A 1 -1.45 4.01 8.55
N TYR A 2 -1.82 4.19 7.29
CA TYR A 2 -1.20 3.43 6.21
C TYR A 2 0.13 4.03 5.83
N GLU A 3 1.10 3.16 5.56
CA GLU A 3 2.42 3.57 5.12
C GLU A 3 2.80 2.77 3.89
N MET A 4 3.55 3.40 3.00
CA MET A 4 4.01 2.75 1.78
C MET A 4 5.51 2.68 1.78
N GLU A 5 6.04 1.50 1.37
CA GLU A 5 7.47 1.32 1.16
C GLU A 5 7.71 1.01 -0.30
N PHE A 6 8.64 1.75 -0.90
CA PHE A 6 8.97 1.54 -2.30
C PHE A 6 10.15 0.58 -2.38
N VAL A 7 9.87 -0.62 -2.88
CA VAL A 7 10.87 -1.66 -3.04
C VAL A 7 11.04 -1.88 -4.53
N ALA A 8 12.22 -2.29 -4.95
CA ALA A 8 12.49 -2.46 -6.38
C ALA A 8 11.35 -3.25 -7.04
N GLY A 9 10.67 -2.61 -7.99
CA GLY A 9 9.63 -3.26 -8.77
C GLY A 9 8.23 -3.23 -8.19
N HIS A 10 8.04 -2.77 -6.93
CA HIS A 10 6.68 -2.76 -6.39
C HIS A 10 6.59 -1.85 -5.17
N VAL A 11 5.37 -1.71 -4.67
CA VAL A 11 5.06 -0.92 -3.48
C VAL A 11 4.49 -1.86 -2.44
N GLU A 12 5.00 -1.79 -1.22
CA GLU A 12 4.46 -2.56 -0.09
C GLU A 12 3.70 -1.61 0.82
N VAL A 13 2.50 -2.03 1.25
CA VAL A 13 1.64 -1.20 2.08
C VAL A 13 1.53 -1.83 3.46
N TYR A 14 1.72 -1.00 4.48
CA TYR A 14 1.68 -1.40 5.88
C TYR A 14 0.61 -0.59 6.60
N LEU A 15 -0.01 -1.20 7.58
CA LEU A 15 -0.96 -0.51 8.46
C LEU A 15 -0.46 -0.67 9.89
N ASP A 16 -0.11 0.46 10.51
CA ASP A 16 0.38 0.49 11.89
C ASP A 16 1.51 -0.50 12.11
N GLY A 17 2.41 -0.57 11.13
CA GLY A 17 3.59 -1.42 11.22
C GLY A 17 3.40 -2.84 10.75
N ALA A 18 2.18 -3.25 10.41
CA ALA A 18 1.91 -4.61 9.94
C ALA A 18 1.69 -4.62 8.44
N PHE A 19 2.30 -5.60 7.77
CA PHE A 19 2.15 -5.73 6.32
C PHE A 19 0.69 -6.00 5.96
N CYS A 20 0.18 -5.27 4.94
CA CYS A 20 -1.17 -5.45 4.45
C CYS A 20 -1.20 -6.11 3.08
N PHE A 21 -0.59 -5.44 2.09
CA PHE A 21 -0.62 -5.93 0.72
C PHE A 21 0.46 -5.24 -0.08
N SER A 22 0.68 -5.72 -1.31
CA SER A 22 1.61 -5.08 -2.23
C SER A 22 0.88 -4.72 -3.52
N ALA A 23 1.44 -3.75 -4.24
CA ALA A 23 0.89 -3.28 -5.50
C ALA A 23 2.04 -2.98 -6.44
N ASP A 24 1.74 -2.92 -7.74
CA ASP A 24 2.78 -2.63 -8.73
C ASP A 24 3.17 -1.17 -8.75
N THR A 25 2.23 -0.28 -8.45
CA THR A 25 2.48 1.16 -8.49
C THR A 25 1.84 1.82 -7.29
N ARG A 26 2.32 3.05 -7.01
CA ARG A 26 1.75 3.85 -5.94
C ARG A 26 0.27 4.14 -6.19
N GLY A 27 -0.09 4.43 -7.45
CA GLY A 27 -1.48 4.72 -7.78
C GLY A 27 -2.40 3.56 -7.46
N GLU A 28 -1.95 2.34 -7.75
CA GLU A 28 -2.72 1.16 -7.41
C GLU A 28 -2.86 1.01 -5.90
N ALA A 29 -1.76 1.23 -5.18
CA ALA A 29 -1.79 1.12 -3.73
C ALA A 29 -2.76 2.12 -3.13
N GLU A 30 -2.75 3.36 -3.62
CA GLU A 30 -3.64 4.39 -3.11
C GLU A 30 -5.10 4.06 -3.40
N ARG A 31 -5.37 3.50 -4.57
CA ARG A 31 -6.73 3.11 -4.93
C ARG A 31 -7.24 2.00 -4.01
N GLU A 32 -6.39 1.01 -3.73
CA GLU A 32 -6.77 -0.07 -2.84
C GLU A 32 -7.05 0.44 -1.43
N ILE A 33 -6.21 1.33 -0.94
CA ILE A 33 -6.42 1.92 0.38
C ILE A 33 -7.75 2.66 0.42
N ALA A 34 -8.05 3.43 -0.63
CA ALA A 34 -9.30 4.18 -0.68
C ALA A 34 -10.50 3.24 -0.65
N GLU A 35 -10.42 2.10 -1.33
CA GLU A 35 -11.51 1.14 -1.32
C GLU A 35 -11.68 0.49 0.05
N MET A 36 -10.57 0.21 0.72
CA MET A 36 -10.63 -0.41 2.03
C MET A 36 -11.15 0.53 3.10
N THR A 37 -10.94 1.83 2.93
CA THR A 37 -11.35 2.82 3.93
C THR A 37 -12.67 3.53 3.57
N ALA A 38 -13.26 3.17 2.46
CA ALA A 38 -14.49 3.83 2.00
C ALA A 38 -15.69 3.44 2.87
#